data_4e15f9fd86e856401b15474631061111
#
_entry.id   4e15f9fd86e856401b15474631061111
#
_cell.length_a   1.000
_cell.length_b   1.000
_cell.length_c   1.000
_cell.angle_alpha   90.00
_cell.angle_beta   90.00
_cell.angle_gamma   90.00
#
_symmetry.space_group_name_H-M   'P 1'
#
loop_
_entity.id
_entity.type
_entity.pdbx_description
1 polymer ?
#
loop_
_entity_poly.entity_id
_entity_poly.type
_entity_poly.pdbx_seq_one_letter_code
_entity_poly.pdbx_strand_id
1 'polypeptide(L)'
;LSIRRQRQMCIRDSPHPNIITESGRALTAHHSVLIFEVLETATLPEWDDEEEIAPDAHELVQELYGIWDSLNQNKMLEAWHDAQQIREEALDLFSHGIVDLKTRAQIERLYWSITREINQIAGGLKHAPDEFRGLSKLLADKYFCNFSLFQSLPDSWAIDQIFPIMPIQRLDEKPERSATLQDITCDSDGKIANFISTRNVAHYLPVHTLKKTEPYYVAVFLVGAYQEILGDMHNLFGDTNAVHVSVNEKGYNIEQIIDGETVAEVLDYVQYNPKKLVRTLETWVTKSVKEGKISLEEGKEFLSNYRSGLYGYTYLE
;
A
#
# COMPACT_ATOMS: atom_id res chain seq x y z
N LEU A 1 16.92 32.35 -36.90
CA LEU A 1 15.51 32.78 -36.75
C LEU A 1 14.96 32.11 -35.51
N SER A 2 14.46 32.94 -34.56
CA SER A 2 13.92 32.35 -33.32
C SER A 2 12.63 31.58 -33.64
N ILE A 3 12.40 30.48 -32.95
CA ILE A 3 11.17 29.66 -33.04
C ILE A 3 9.90 30.53 -32.93
N ARG A 4 9.96 31.65 -32.23
CA ARG A 4 8.86 32.62 -32.10
C ARG A 4 8.54 33.36 -33.40
N ARG A 5 9.54 33.68 -34.22
CA ARG A 5 9.34 34.30 -35.53
C ARG A 5 8.79 33.30 -36.55
N GLN A 6 9.23 32.07 -36.51
CA GLN A 6 8.72 30.97 -37.33
C GLN A 6 7.23 30.70 -37.07
N ARG A 7 6.82 30.67 -35.80
CA ARG A 7 5.41 30.55 -35.41
C ARG A 7 4.55 31.71 -35.88
N GLN A 8 5.05 32.94 -35.82
CA GLN A 8 4.32 34.12 -36.30
C GLN A 8 4.17 34.16 -37.82
N MET A 9 5.15 33.67 -38.58
CA MET A 9 5.05 33.56 -40.05
C MET A 9 4.00 32.51 -40.44
N CYS A 10 4.00 31.33 -39.83
CA CYS A 10 3.00 30.29 -40.14
C CYS A 10 1.56 30.73 -39.84
N ILE A 11 1.33 31.52 -38.80
CA ILE A 11 -0.01 32.02 -38.44
C ILE A 11 -0.53 33.08 -39.40
N ARG A 12 0.36 33.84 -40.02
CA ARG A 12 -0.05 34.91 -40.95
C ARG A 12 -0.30 34.45 -42.38
N ASP A 13 0.40 33.41 -42.85
CA ASP A 13 0.45 33.03 -44.26
C ASP A 13 -0.27 31.69 -44.55
N SER A 14 -0.79 30.99 -43.56
CA SER A 14 -1.53 29.75 -43.76
C SER A 14 -2.89 29.75 -43.04
N PRO A 15 -3.96 29.26 -43.68
CA PRO A 15 -5.21 29.02 -42.99
C PRO A 15 -5.02 27.88 -42.01
N HIS A 16 -5.21 28.15 -40.74
CA HIS A 16 -5.22 27.20 -39.62
C HIS A 16 -4.37 25.92 -39.80
N PRO A 17 -3.14 25.85 -39.23
CA PRO A 17 -2.31 24.66 -39.33
C PRO A 17 -2.96 23.48 -38.61
N ASN A 18 -2.87 22.30 -39.17
CA ASN A 18 -3.15 21.06 -38.44
C ASN A 18 -2.08 20.86 -37.34
N ILE A 19 -2.51 20.62 -36.11
CA ILE A 19 -1.63 20.36 -34.98
C ILE A 19 -1.69 18.86 -34.68
N ILE A 20 -0.54 18.21 -34.77
CA ILE A 20 -0.37 16.82 -34.42
C ILE A 20 0.50 16.77 -33.12
N THR A 21 0.05 16.10 -32.12
CA THR A 21 0.77 15.94 -30.84
C THR A 21 0.86 14.48 -30.46
N GLU A 22 1.97 14.08 -29.84
CA GLU A 22 2.15 12.78 -29.20
C GLU A 22 1.92 12.94 -27.68
N SER A 23 0.73 13.34 -27.28
CA SER A 23 0.40 13.74 -25.90
C SER A 23 -0.84 13.04 -25.35
N GLY A 24 -1.04 11.76 -25.70
CA GLY A 24 -2.21 10.96 -25.30
C GLY A 24 -2.47 11.01 -23.80
N ARG A 25 -1.48 10.70 -22.97
CA ARG A 25 -1.58 10.74 -21.50
C ARG A 25 -1.98 12.12 -20.97
N ALA A 26 -1.39 13.18 -21.49
CA ALA A 26 -1.70 14.55 -21.06
C ALA A 26 -3.15 14.99 -21.39
N LEU A 27 -3.79 14.36 -22.38
CA LEU A 27 -5.17 14.67 -22.78
C LEU A 27 -6.21 13.82 -22.02
N THR A 28 -5.85 12.62 -21.57
CA THR A 28 -6.82 11.65 -21.05
C THR A 28 -6.59 11.28 -19.57
N ALA A 29 -5.40 11.44 -19.01
CA ALA A 29 -5.09 10.99 -17.65
C ALA A 29 -6.03 11.59 -16.58
N HIS A 30 -6.45 12.84 -16.74
CA HIS A 30 -7.18 13.61 -15.73
C HIS A 30 -8.67 13.25 -15.60
N HIS A 31 -9.23 12.38 -16.46
CA HIS A 31 -10.65 12.05 -16.41
C HIS A 31 -10.99 10.97 -15.38
N SER A 32 -10.01 10.30 -14.80
CA SER A 32 -10.24 9.24 -13.82
C SER A 32 -9.37 9.39 -12.57
N VAL A 33 -9.94 8.98 -11.44
CA VAL A 33 -9.31 8.93 -10.12
C VAL A 33 -9.61 7.57 -9.53
N LEU A 34 -8.61 6.88 -9.04
CA LEU A 34 -8.75 5.64 -8.26
C LEU A 34 -8.84 6.00 -6.78
N ILE A 35 -9.82 5.45 -6.08
CA ILE A 35 -9.99 5.63 -4.64
C ILE A 35 -10.07 4.24 -4.00
N PHE A 36 -9.31 4.02 -2.94
CA PHE A 36 -9.34 2.79 -2.18
C PHE A 36 -9.24 3.05 -0.68
N GLU A 37 -9.75 2.10 0.09
CA GLU A 37 -9.67 2.10 1.54
C GLU A 37 -8.35 1.49 2.01
N VAL A 38 -7.81 2.04 3.10
CA VAL A 38 -6.72 1.42 3.86
C VAL A 38 -7.33 0.51 4.91
N LEU A 39 -7.05 -0.78 4.80
CA LEU A 39 -7.64 -1.82 5.64
C LEU A 39 -6.91 -1.98 6.98
N GLU A 40 -5.57 -1.96 6.92
CA GLU A 40 -4.72 -2.27 8.06
C GLU A 40 -3.35 -1.60 7.91
N THR A 41 -2.61 -1.53 9.01
CA THR A 41 -1.22 -1.04 9.01
C THR A 41 -0.29 -2.01 9.71
N ALA A 42 0.91 -2.19 9.15
CA ALA A 42 2.02 -2.80 9.87
C ALA A 42 3.04 -1.71 10.21
N THR A 43 3.26 -1.51 11.49
CA THR A 43 4.22 -0.57 12.06
C THR A 43 5.39 -1.32 12.66
N LEU A 44 6.56 -0.70 12.62
CA LEU A 44 7.71 -1.22 13.34
C LEU A 44 7.50 -1.05 14.85
N PRO A 45 7.90 -2.04 15.67
CA PRO A 45 7.69 -1.98 17.11
C PRO A 45 8.45 -0.80 17.73
N GLU A 46 7.96 -0.32 18.87
CA GLU A 46 8.57 0.76 19.65
C GLU A 46 8.78 0.31 21.08
N TRP A 47 9.85 0.82 21.71
CA TRP A 47 10.02 0.72 23.15
C TRP A 47 9.12 1.75 23.82
N ASP A 48 8.51 1.35 24.92
CA ASP A 48 7.71 2.29 25.71
C ASP A 48 8.64 3.01 26.68
N ASP A 49 8.66 4.33 26.64
CA ASP A 49 9.53 5.16 27.48
C ASP A 49 9.25 4.98 28.99
N GLU A 50 8.06 4.50 29.34
CA GLU A 50 7.66 4.18 30.72
C GLU A 50 8.07 2.74 31.13
N GLU A 51 8.53 1.91 30.19
CA GLU A 51 8.92 0.51 30.47
C GLU A 51 10.35 0.45 31.03
N GLU A 52 10.47 0.12 32.29
CA GLU A 52 11.76 -0.15 32.93
C GLU A 52 12.28 -1.55 32.53
N ILE A 53 13.60 -1.63 32.30
CA ILE A 53 14.26 -2.92 32.09
C ILE A 53 14.40 -3.66 33.42
N ALA A 54 13.99 -4.93 33.41
CA ALA A 54 14.18 -5.80 34.56
C ALA A 54 15.68 -5.94 34.90
N PRO A 55 16.09 -5.91 36.19
CA PRO A 55 17.50 -6.01 36.57
C PRO A 55 18.18 -7.31 36.13
N ASP A 56 17.41 -8.35 35.86
CA ASP A 56 17.85 -9.66 35.37
C ASP A 56 17.64 -9.84 33.84
N ALA A 57 17.35 -8.77 33.11
CA ALA A 57 17.23 -8.83 31.65
C ALA A 57 18.54 -9.31 31.01
N HIS A 58 18.42 -9.92 29.84
CA HIS A 58 19.57 -10.39 29.07
C HIS A 58 20.57 -9.27 28.80
N GLU A 59 21.87 -9.57 28.83
CA GLU A 59 22.94 -8.56 28.67
C GLU A 59 22.80 -7.73 27.40
N LEU A 60 22.43 -8.31 26.26
CA LEU A 60 22.19 -7.59 25.00
C LEU A 60 21.04 -6.58 25.10
N VAL A 61 20.01 -6.85 25.92
CA VAL A 61 18.92 -5.90 26.17
C VAL A 61 19.42 -4.73 27.01
N GLN A 62 20.23 -5.00 28.05
CA GLN A 62 20.79 -3.96 28.91
C GLN A 62 21.75 -3.06 28.13
N GLU A 63 22.60 -3.64 27.27
CA GLU A 63 23.54 -2.92 26.44
C GLU A 63 22.81 -2.01 25.44
N LEU A 64 21.80 -2.54 24.73
CA LEU A 64 21.03 -1.79 23.75
C LEU A 64 20.23 -0.66 24.41
N TYR A 65 19.70 -0.87 25.62
CA TYR A 65 19.05 0.16 26.41
C TYR A 65 20.04 1.28 26.80
N GLY A 66 21.24 0.92 27.23
CA GLY A 66 22.29 1.90 27.53
C GLY A 66 22.67 2.77 26.32
N ILE A 67 22.66 2.18 25.11
CA ILE A 67 22.84 2.92 23.86
C ILE A 67 21.68 3.91 23.66
N TRP A 68 20.45 3.46 23.83
CA TRP A 68 19.24 4.30 23.67
C TRP A 68 19.21 5.45 24.67
N ASP A 69 19.42 5.18 25.96
CA ASP A 69 19.41 6.18 27.04
C ASP A 69 20.51 7.26 26.86
N SER A 70 21.67 6.88 26.32
CA SER A 70 22.80 7.80 26.10
C SER A 70 22.86 8.44 24.71
N LEU A 71 21.87 8.17 23.84
CA LEU A 71 21.88 8.58 22.45
C LEU A 71 21.85 10.11 22.31
N ASN A 72 22.74 10.62 21.48
CA ASN A 72 22.80 12.04 21.13
C ASN A 72 23.49 12.23 19.78
N GLN A 73 23.49 13.48 19.26
CA GLN A 73 24.03 13.81 17.96
C GLN A 73 25.51 13.37 17.76
N ASN A 74 26.35 13.41 18.79
CA ASN A 74 27.76 13.08 18.67
C ASN A 74 28.02 11.58 18.65
N LYS A 75 27.11 10.78 19.22
CA LYS A 75 27.21 9.33 19.34
C LYS A 75 26.38 8.56 18.31
N MET A 76 25.55 9.23 17.50
CA MET A 76 24.56 8.57 16.66
C MET A 76 25.16 7.57 15.65
N LEU A 77 26.37 7.78 15.15
CA LEU A 77 27.01 6.87 14.21
C LEU A 77 27.52 5.60 14.91
N GLU A 78 28.17 5.74 16.06
CA GLU A 78 28.58 4.63 16.92
C GLU A 78 27.36 3.83 17.37
N ALA A 79 26.36 4.51 17.94
CA ALA A 79 25.10 3.90 18.37
C ALA A 79 24.39 3.12 17.25
N TRP A 80 24.44 3.61 16.02
CA TRP A 80 23.88 2.92 14.86
C TRP A 80 24.58 1.60 14.58
N HIS A 81 25.92 1.59 14.55
CA HIS A 81 26.70 0.38 14.29
C HIS A 81 26.58 -0.64 15.43
N ASP A 82 26.65 -0.18 16.67
CA ASP A 82 26.52 -1.04 17.84
C ASP A 82 25.12 -1.67 17.92
N ALA A 83 24.08 -0.88 17.68
CA ALA A 83 22.70 -1.39 17.65
C ALA A 83 22.47 -2.43 16.54
N GLN A 84 23.06 -2.24 15.36
CA GLN A 84 23.00 -3.23 14.28
C GLN A 84 23.71 -4.53 14.69
N GLN A 85 24.91 -4.44 15.26
CA GLN A 85 25.68 -5.60 15.69
C GLN A 85 24.93 -6.39 16.76
N ILE A 86 24.41 -5.72 17.79
CA ILE A 86 23.65 -6.37 18.88
C ILE A 86 22.41 -7.07 18.31
N ARG A 87 21.71 -6.43 17.38
CA ARG A 87 20.53 -7.02 16.73
C ARG A 87 20.87 -8.27 15.91
N GLU A 88 21.98 -8.26 15.16
CA GLU A 88 22.45 -9.41 14.39
C GLU A 88 22.86 -10.55 15.31
N GLU A 89 23.61 -10.27 16.36
CA GLU A 89 24.00 -11.25 17.39
C GLU A 89 22.77 -11.88 18.08
N ALA A 90 21.81 -11.06 18.46
CA ALA A 90 20.55 -11.54 19.06
C ALA A 90 19.75 -12.44 18.11
N LEU A 91 19.75 -12.16 16.80
CA LEU A 91 19.11 -13.00 15.80
C LEU A 91 19.80 -14.35 15.67
N ASP A 92 21.12 -14.35 15.70
CA ASP A 92 21.92 -15.58 15.64
C ASP A 92 21.69 -16.44 16.89
N LEU A 93 21.79 -15.87 18.08
CA LEU A 93 21.52 -16.54 19.35
C LEU A 93 20.08 -17.07 19.45
N PHE A 94 19.09 -16.31 18.94
CA PHE A 94 17.71 -16.75 18.87
C PHE A 94 17.55 -17.96 17.94
N SER A 95 18.21 -17.94 16.78
CA SER A 95 18.18 -19.05 15.81
C SER A 95 18.77 -20.35 16.38
N HIS A 96 19.70 -20.22 17.32
CA HIS A 96 20.30 -21.35 18.05
C HIS A 96 19.55 -21.73 19.35
N GLY A 97 18.45 -21.06 19.66
CA GLY A 97 17.62 -21.34 20.84
C GLY A 97 18.26 -20.90 22.17
N ILE A 98 19.27 -20.04 22.14
CA ILE A 98 19.95 -19.49 23.32
C ILE A 98 19.16 -18.31 23.90
N VAL A 99 18.68 -17.43 23.05
CA VAL A 99 17.81 -16.28 23.40
C VAL A 99 16.35 -16.66 23.17
N ASP A 100 15.47 -16.32 24.11
CA ASP A 100 14.04 -16.55 24.01
C ASP A 100 13.32 -15.47 23.17
N LEU A 101 12.06 -15.74 22.83
CA LEU A 101 11.24 -14.84 22.03
C LEU A 101 11.00 -13.49 22.72
N LYS A 102 10.87 -13.46 24.04
CA LYS A 102 10.65 -12.23 24.81
C LYS A 102 11.85 -11.31 24.71
N THR A 103 13.03 -11.84 24.96
CA THR A 103 14.32 -11.12 24.81
C THR A 103 14.51 -10.62 23.39
N ARG A 104 14.23 -11.46 22.40
CA ARG A 104 14.29 -11.07 20.98
C ARG A 104 13.34 -9.93 20.65
N ALA A 105 12.12 -9.94 21.18
CA ALA A 105 11.14 -8.87 20.98
C ALA A 105 11.57 -7.55 21.65
N GLN A 106 12.18 -7.60 22.85
CA GLN A 106 12.73 -6.41 23.51
C GLN A 106 13.85 -5.77 22.69
N ILE A 107 14.76 -6.57 22.14
CA ILE A 107 15.86 -6.11 21.30
C ILE A 107 15.32 -5.46 20.02
N GLU A 108 14.31 -6.04 19.34
CA GLU A 108 13.69 -5.41 18.17
C GLU A 108 13.05 -4.06 18.51
N ARG A 109 12.34 -3.97 19.63
CA ARG A 109 11.69 -2.72 20.06
C ARG A 109 12.72 -1.61 20.32
N LEU A 110 13.78 -1.90 21.06
CA LEU A 110 14.89 -0.97 21.33
C LEU A 110 15.61 -0.56 20.05
N TYR A 111 15.96 -1.52 19.20
CA TYR A 111 16.62 -1.25 17.93
C TYR A 111 15.83 -0.28 17.05
N TRP A 112 14.53 -0.49 16.92
CA TRP A 112 13.70 0.39 16.11
C TRP A 112 13.48 1.75 16.75
N SER A 113 13.46 1.86 18.08
CA SER A 113 13.41 3.14 18.79
C SER A 113 14.71 3.93 18.60
N ILE A 114 15.87 3.28 18.73
CA ILE A 114 17.18 3.89 18.42
C ILE A 114 17.21 4.39 16.97
N THR A 115 16.73 3.57 16.03
CA THR A 115 16.73 3.91 14.61
C THR A 115 15.87 5.15 14.33
N ARG A 116 14.69 5.27 14.98
CA ARG A 116 13.82 6.45 14.86
C ARG A 116 14.47 7.70 15.42
N GLU A 117 15.06 7.61 16.60
CA GLU A 117 15.74 8.73 17.24
C GLU A 117 16.92 9.22 16.38
N ILE A 118 17.73 8.30 15.85
CA ILE A 118 18.79 8.61 14.89
C ILE A 118 18.24 9.31 13.65
N ASN A 119 17.16 8.81 13.08
CA ASN A 119 16.54 9.42 11.89
C ASN A 119 16.02 10.84 12.20
N GLN A 120 15.46 11.07 13.39
CA GLN A 120 14.99 12.38 13.82
C GLN A 120 16.18 13.35 14.00
N ILE A 121 17.25 12.93 14.69
CA ILE A 121 18.47 13.72 14.88
C ILE A 121 19.10 14.05 13.50
N ALA A 122 19.26 13.05 12.64
CA ALA A 122 19.84 13.22 11.31
C ALA A 122 19.01 14.16 10.42
N GLY A 123 17.68 14.10 10.51
CA GLY A 123 16.76 15.00 9.79
C GLY A 123 16.90 16.48 10.19
N GLY A 124 17.37 16.78 11.41
CA GLY A 124 17.65 18.13 11.89
C GLY A 124 19.03 18.67 11.46
N LEU A 125 19.91 17.83 10.90
CA LEU A 125 21.27 18.22 10.53
C LEU A 125 21.35 18.83 9.14
N LYS A 126 22.20 19.85 8.99
CA LYS A 126 22.50 20.43 7.67
C LYS A 126 23.24 19.45 6.74
N HIS A 127 24.06 18.58 7.32
CA HIS A 127 24.82 17.52 6.65
C HIS A 127 24.75 16.25 7.51
N ALA A 128 23.79 15.39 7.21
CA ALA A 128 23.72 14.09 7.84
C ALA A 128 24.69 13.12 7.16
N PRO A 129 25.29 12.17 7.90
CA PRO A 129 26.08 11.08 7.34
C PRO A 129 25.29 10.29 6.26
N ASP A 130 26.04 9.80 5.27
CA ASP A 130 25.45 9.07 4.13
C ASP A 130 24.79 7.76 4.56
N GLU A 131 25.26 7.15 5.63
CA GLU A 131 24.74 5.93 6.26
C GLU A 131 23.27 6.07 6.70
N PHE A 132 22.84 7.28 7.00
CA PHE A 132 21.44 7.55 7.42
C PHE A 132 20.51 7.88 6.25
N ARG A 133 21.06 7.94 5.03
CA ARG A 133 20.22 8.07 3.83
C ARG A 133 19.38 6.82 3.68
N GLY A 134 18.08 7.01 3.65
CA GLY A 134 17.13 5.89 3.51
C GLY A 134 16.52 5.38 4.82
N LEU A 135 16.98 5.84 6.01
CA LEU A 135 16.32 5.46 7.27
C LEU A 135 14.84 5.82 7.27
N SER A 136 14.47 6.98 6.76
CA SER A 136 13.05 7.38 6.63
C SER A 136 12.25 6.41 5.77
N LYS A 137 12.85 5.82 4.73
CA LYS A 137 12.23 4.78 3.92
C LYS A 137 12.10 3.46 4.69
N LEU A 138 13.13 3.09 5.44
CA LEU A 138 13.17 1.88 6.26
C LEU A 138 12.12 1.93 7.38
N LEU A 139 11.93 3.11 7.95
CA LEU A 139 11.01 3.39 9.06
C LEU A 139 9.56 3.64 8.62
N ALA A 140 9.31 3.75 7.31
CA ALA A 140 7.96 3.96 6.81
C ALA A 140 7.05 2.76 7.14
N ASP A 141 5.87 3.06 7.66
CA ASP A 141 4.83 2.06 7.90
C ASP A 141 4.37 1.43 6.58
N LYS A 142 3.75 0.27 6.68
CA LYS A 142 3.08 -0.38 5.54
C LYS A 142 1.58 -0.23 5.72
N TYR A 143 0.92 0.47 4.79
CA TYR A 143 -0.53 0.63 4.75
C TYR A 143 -1.09 -0.33 3.72
N PHE A 144 -1.84 -1.34 4.17
CA PHE A 144 -2.49 -2.33 3.29
C PHE A 144 -3.80 -1.76 2.78
N CYS A 145 -3.93 -1.70 1.47
CA CYS A 145 -4.97 -0.99 0.76
C CYS A 145 -5.81 -1.95 -0.09
N ASN A 146 -7.12 -1.77 -0.07
CA ASN A 146 -8.08 -2.62 -0.78
C ASN A 146 -8.11 -2.34 -2.28
N PHE A 147 -7.04 -2.68 -2.97
CA PHE A 147 -6.91 -2.62 -4.43
C PHE A 147 -5.83 -3.60 -4.91
N SER A 148 -5.81 -3.88 -6.21
CA SER A 148 -4.70 -4.56 -6.88
C SER A 148 -3.90 -3.54 -7.71
N LEU A 149 -2.60 -3.48 -7.47
CA LEU A 149 -1.70 -2.62 -8.25
C LEU A 149 -1.70 -3.03 -9.73
N PHE A 150 -1.69 -4.33 -9.98
CA PHE A 150 -1.63 -4.91 -11.32
C PHE A 150 -2.89 -4.65 -12.14
N GLN A 151 -4.06 -4.70 -11.49
CA GLN A 151 -5.33 -4.41 -12.13
C GLN A 151 -5.56 -2.91 -12.32
N SER A 152 -5.28 -2.10 -11.30
CA SER A 152 -5.69 -0.69 -11.28
C SER A 152 -4.60 0.31 -11.66
N LEU A 153 -3.31 -0.04 -11.50
CA LEU A 153 -2.16 0.85 -11.74
C LEU A 153 -0.99 0.10 -12.42
N PRO A 154 -1.21 -0.61 -13.52
CA PRO A 154 -0.18 -1.44 -14.15
C PRO A 154 1.09 -0.66 -14.54
N ASP A 155 0.97 0.60 -14.96
CA ASP A 155 2.12 1.44 -15.30
C ASP A 155 3.04 1.74 -14.11
N SER A 156 2.51 1.75 -12.88
CA SER A 156 3.33 1.91 -11.68
C SER A 156 4.31 0.75 -11.51
N TRP A 157 3.86 -0.45 -11.82
CA TRP A 157 4.68 -1.67 -11.78
C TRP A 157 5.53 -1.85 -13.05
N ALA A 158 4.92 -1.71 -14.23
CA ALA A 158 5.56 -2.10 -15.49
C ALA A 158 6.63 -1.10 -15.96
N ILE A 159 6.47 0.19 -15.67
CA ILE A 159 7.34 1.26 -16.19
C ILE A 159 7.73 2.31 -15.14
N ASP A 160 7.58 2.01 -13.86
CA ASP A 160 7.88 2.92 -12.75
C ASP A 160 7.16 4.28 -12.85
N GLN A 161 5.95 4.32 -13.43
CA GLN A 161 5.16 5.54 -13.52
C GLN A 161 4.75 6.00 -12.12
N ILE A 162 5.08 7.25 -11.79
CA ILE A 162 4.68 7.86 -10.51
C ILE A 162 3.39 8.67 -10.72
N PHE A 163 2.38 8.37 -9.92
CA PHE A 163 1.09 9.08 -9.92
C PHE A 163 1.00 10.05 -8.75
N PRO A 164 0.23 11.15 -8.84
CA PRO A 164 -0.14 11.95 -7.68
C PRO A 164 -1.03 11.14 -6.74
N ILE A 165 -0.62 11.00 -5.49
CA ILE A 165 -1.32 10.20 -4.49
C ILE A 165 -1.45 11.03 -3.21
N MET A 166 -2.63 11.00 -2.59
CA MET A 166 -2.85 11.64 -1.30
C MET A 166 -4.05 11.03 -0.55
N PRO A 167 -4.06 11.10 0.78
CA PRO A 167 -5.28 10.90 1.54
C PRO A 167 -6.34 11.94 1.13
N ILE A 168 -7.61 11.54 1.11
CA ILE A 168 -8.73 12.43 0.76
C ILE A 168 -9.62 12.77 1.98
N GLN A 169 -9.19 12.39 3.16
CA GLN A 169 -9.84 12.67 4.44
C GLN A 169 -8.87 13.39 5.37
N ARG A 170 -9.39 14.05 6.39
CA ARG A 170 -8.60 14.74 7.43
C ARG A 170 -7.59 15.74 6.84
N LEU A 171 -7.99 16.46 5.78
CA LEU A 171 -7.13 17.38 5.04
C LEU A 171 -6.74 18.63 5.84
N ASP A 172 -7.42 18.91 6.93
CA ASP A 172 -7.15 19.96 7.91
C ASP A 172 -6.25 19.49 9.07
N GLU A 173 -5.95 18.18 9.15
CA GLU A 173 -5.04 17.62 10.14
C GLU A 173 -3.64 17.47 9.56
N LYS A 174 -2.61 17.68 10.38
CA LYS A 174 -1.23 17.43 9.96
C LYS A 174 -0.95 15.92 9.99
N PRO A 175 -0.50 15.30 8.89
CA PRO A 175 -0.08 13.91 8.89
C PRO A 175 1.09 13.68 9.87
N GLU A 176 0.97 12.71 10.75
CA GLU A 176 1.97 12.35 11.75
C GLU A 176 2.75 11.08 11.44
N ARG A 177 2.31 10.33 10.40
CA ARG A 177 2.95 9.07 9.99
C ARG A 177 3.51 9.20 8.57
N SER A 178 4.40 8.27 8.24
CA SER A 178 4.97 8.10 6.90
C SER A 178 4.75 6.65 6.47
N ALA A 179 4.18 6.42 5.30
CA ALA A 179 3.86 5.06 4.86
C ALA A 179 4.24 4.77 3.40
N THR A 180 4.47 3.51 3.11
CA THR A 180 4.35 2.92 1.78
C THR A 180 2.98 2.26 1.66
N LEU A 181 2.42 2.21 0.45
CA LEU A 181 1.13 1.57 0.19
C LEU A 181 1.38 0.16 -0.35
N GLN A 182 0.71 -0.81 0.23
CA GLN A 182 0.74 -2.21 -0.20
C GLN A 182 -0.64 -2.55 -0.75
N ASP A 183 -0.72 -3.23 -1.87
CA ASP A 183 -1.97 -3.79 -2.36
C ASP A 183 -2.33 -5.08 -1.58
N ILE A 184 -3.49 -5.68 -1.90
CA ILE A 184 -3.93 -6.93 -1.26
C ILE A 184 -3.48 -8.19 -2.01
N THR A 185 -2.67 -8.06 -3.07
CA THR A 185 -2.08 -9.23 -3.74
C THR A 185 -0.98 -9.85 -2.88
N CYS A 186 -0.63 -11.10 -3.12
CA CYS A 186 0.48 -11.75 -2.43
C CYS A 186 1.85 -11.43 -3.05
N ASP A 187 1.89 -10.68 -4.16
CA ASP A 187 3.11 -10.36 -4.86
C ASP A 187 3.91 -9.25 -4.16
N SER A 188 5.22 -9.44 -4.06
CA SER A 188 6.12 -8.45 -3.42
C SER A 188 6.20 -7.12 -4.20
N ASP A 189 5.81 -7.11 -5.47
CA ASP A 189 5.77 -5.93 -6.32
C ASP A 189 4.45 -5.15 -6.23
N GLY A 190 3.43 -5.72 -5.55
CA GLY A 190 2.16 -5.08 -5.26
C GLY A 190 2.29 -3.92 -4.25
N LYS A 191 3.18 -2.95 -4.52
CA LYS A 191 3.46 -1.84 -3.61
C LYS A 191 3.75 -0.53 -4.34
N ILE A 192 3.38 0.58 -3.71
CA ILE A 192 3.79 1.92 -4.12
C ILE A 192 4.74 2.47 -3.05
N ALA A 193 5.99 2.68 -3.42
CA ALA A 193 7.06 3.16 -2.55
C ALA A 193 7.77 4.41 -3.10
N ASN A 194 7.27 4.97 -4.20
CA ASN A 194 7.76 6.21 -4.80
C ASN A 194 6.60 7.19 -5.01
N PHE A 195 6.76 8.40 -4.52
CA PHE A 195 5.71 9.42 -4.50
C PHE A 195 6.23 10.74 -5.06
N ILE A 196 5.33 11.54 -5.61
CA ILE A 196 5.65 12.89 -6.09
C ILE A 196 5.93 13.80 -4.89
N SER A 197 7.06 14.50 -4.93
CA SER A 197 7.43 15.53 -3.96
C SER A 197 7.75 16.84 -4.68
N THR A 198 7.80 17.94 -3.94
CA THR A 198 8.05 19.28 -4.49
C THR A 198 9.43 19.44 -5.15
N ARG A 199 10.40 18.62 -4.77
CA ARG A 199 11.79 18.71 -5.27
C ARG A 199 12.31 17.45 -5.93
N ASN A 200 11.95 16.28 -5.38
CA ASN A 200 12.48 14.98 -5.78
C ASN A 200 11.38 13.92 -5.66
N VAL A 201 11.69 12.67 -5.97
CA VAL A 201 10.87 11.52 -5.62
C VAL A 201 10.98 11.29 -4.11
N ALA A 202 9.84 11.24 -3.42
CA ALA A 202 9.77 10.81 -2.02
C ALA A 202 9.59 9.28 -1.96
N HIS A 203 10.10 8.66 -0.90
CA HIS A 203 10.01 7.21 -0.68
C HIS A 203 8.97 6.81 0.38
N TYR A 204 8.13 7.74 0.76
CA TYR A 204 6.98 7.55 1.65
C TYR A 204 5.93 8.62 1.37
N LEU A 205 4.70 8.30 1.71
CA LEU A 205 3.57 9.21 1.69
C LEU A 205 3.30 9.69 3.12
N PRO A 206 3.16 10.99 3.38
CA PRO A 206 2.63 11.49 4.65
C PRO A 206 1.17 11.07 4.83
N VAL A 207 0.86 10.41 5.93
CA VAL A 207 -0.46 9.84 6.23
C VAL A 207 -0.82 10.04 7.71
N HIS A 208 -2.07 9.78 8.07
CA HIS A 208 -2.56 9.89 9.43
C HIS A 208 -2.70 8.49 10.06
N THR A 209 -2.51 8.37 11.35
CA THR A 209 -2.81 7.14 12.09
C THR A 209 -4.25 6.70 11.86
N LEU A 210 -4.46 5.40 11.58
CA LEU A 210 -5.80 4.87 11.37
C LEU A 210 -6.61 4.93 12.67
N LYS A 211 -7.89 5.31 12.55
CA LYS A 211 -8.86 5.26 13.64
C LYS A 211 -9.75 4.04 13.45
N LYS A 212 -9.94 3.22 14.47
CA LYS A 212 -10.72 1.97 14.40
C LYS A 212 -12.17 2.13 13.96
N THR A 213 -12.72 3.32 14.10
CA THR A 213 -14.15 3.62 13.85
C THR A 213 -14.41 4.39 12.58
N GLU A 214 -13.37 4.78 11.85
CA GLU A 214 -13.48 5.61 10.66
C GLU A 214 -12.68 4.97 9.50
N PRO A 215 -13.31 4.73 8.34
CA PRO A 215 -12.57 4.28 7.17
C PRO A 215 -11.56 5.35 6.74
N TYR A 216 -10.46 4.95 6.17
CA TYR A 216 -9.42 5.86 5.70
C TYR A 216 -9.17 5.65 4.21
N TYR A 217 -9.47 6.66 3.40
CA TYR A 217 -9.37 6.60 1.96
C TYR A 217 -8.18 7.36 1.41
N VAL A 218 -7.54 6.75 0.41
CA VAL A 218 -6.46 7.33 -0.38
C VAL A 218 -6.89 7.41 -1.83
N ALA A 219 -6.58 8.50 -2.50
CA ALA A 219 -6.83 8.67 -3.93
C ALA A 219 -5.52 8.71 -4.73
N VAL A 220 -5.57 8.09 -5.90
CA VAL A 220 -4.55 8.15 -6.95
C VAL A 220 -5.15 8.90 -8.13
N PHE A 221 -4.53 10.00 -8.50
CA PHE A 221 -5.01 10.89 -9.56
C PHE A 221 -4.30 10.61 -10.89
N LEU A 222 -4.89 11.09 -11.98
CA LEU A 222 -4.36 10.99 -13.34
C LEU A 222 -4.26 9.55 -13.86
N VAL A 223 -5.20 8.71 -13.49
CA VAL A 223 -5.25 7.29 -13.88
C VAL A 223 -6.08 7.01 -15.14
N GLY A 224 -6.66 8.05 -15.78
CA GLY A 224 -7.53 7.90 -16.95
C GLY A 224 -6.82 7.48 -18.24
N ALA A 225 -5.50 7.35 -18.24
CA ALA A 225 -4.73 6.92 -19.42
C ALA A 225 -4.06 5.57 -19.14
N TYR A 226 -4.40 4.56 -19.92
CA TYR A 226 -3.78 3.23 -19.99
C TYR A 226 -4.04 2.29 -18.79
N GLN A 227 -4.45 2.80 -17.62
CA GLN A 227 -4.45 1.99 -16.41
C GLN A 227 -5.54 0.89 -16.46
N GLU A 228 -6.79 1.25 -16.57
CA GLU A 228 -7.90 0.31 -16.59
C GLU A 228 -7.80 -0.68 -17.76
N ILE A 229 -7.50 -0.21 -18.97
CA ILE A 229 -7.47 -1.04 -20.18
C ILE A 229 -6.25 -1.98 -20.26
N LEU A 230 -5.17 -1.69 -19.55
CA LEU A 230 -3.97 -2.51 -19.46
C LEU A 230 -3.87 -3.29 -18.15
N GLY A 231 -4.91 -3.26 -17.34
CA GLY A 231 -4.99 -4.00 -16.09
C GLY A 231 -4.75 -5.50 -16.28
N ASP A 232 -4.13 -6.13 -15.30
CA ASP A 232 -3.85 -7.57 -15.26
C ASP A 232 -4.52 -8.21 -14.04
N MET A 233 -5.31 -9.26 -14.27
CA MET A 233 -6.01 -10.01 -13.22
C MET A 233 -5.05 -10.85 -12.34
N HIS A 234 -3.95 -10.27 -11.92
CA HIS A 234 -3.02 -10.91 -11.00
C HIS A 234 -3.74 -11.33 -9.71
N ASN A 235 -3.57 -12.57 -9.26
CA ASN A 235 -4.29 -13.21 -8.17
C ASN A 235 -5.83 -13.21 -8.33
N LEU A 236 -6.32 -13.10 -9.57
CA LEU A 236 -7.75 -13.11 -9.91
C LEU A 236 -8.56 -11.97 -9.27
N PHE A 237 -7.93 -10.80 -9.05
CA PHE A 237 -8.67 -9.57 -8.79
C PHE A 237 -9.18 -9.00 -10.11
N GLY A 238 -10.48 -8.75 -10.19
CA GLY A 238 -11.13 -8.18 -11.36
C GLY A 238 -11.19 -6.66 -11.36
N ASP A 239 -12.02 -6.10 -12.25
CA ASP A 239 -12.26 -4.67 -12.31
C ASP A 239 -12.92 -4.14 -11.03
N THR A 240 -12.56 -2.92 -10.64
CA THR A 240 -13.12 -2.24 -9.47
C THR A 240 -14.48 -1.63 -9.78
N ASN A 241 -15.29 -1.37 -8.73
CA ASN A 241 -16.50 -0.56 -8.86
C ASN A 241 -16.17 0.80 -9.50
N ALA A 242 -16.98 1.25 -10.45
CA ALA A 242 -16.79 2.52 -11.12
C ALA A 242 -18.02 3.43 -10.99
N VAL A 243 -17.77 4.73 -10.83
CA VAL A 243 -18.81 5.75 -10.78
C VAL A 243 -18.50 6.83 -11.79
N HIS A 244 -19.40 7.03 -12.74
CA HIS A 244 -19.29 8.13 -13.69
C HIS A 244 -19.90 9.40 -13.11
N VAL A 245 -19.11 10.46 -13.05
CA VAL A 245 -19.50 11.73 -12.45
C VAL A 245 -19.30 12.85 -13.45
N SER A 246 -20.33 13.68 -13.65
CA SER A 246 -20.21 14.94 -14.36
C SER A 246 -20.20 16.11 -13.39
N VAL A 247 -19.38 17.13 -13.70
CA VAL A 247 -19.25 18.33 -12.87
C VAL A 247 -19.72 19.55 -13.66
N ASN A 248 -20.51 20.41 -13.04
CA ASN A 248 -21.01 21.65 -13.61
C ASN A 248 -20.96 22.80 -12.57
N GLU A 249 -21.37 23.99 -12.96
CA GLU A 249 -21.36 25.18 -12.08
C GLU A 249 -22.21 25.03 -10.80
N LYS A 250 -23.15 24.09 -10.75
CA LYS A 250 -24.06 23.85 -9.62
C LYS A 250 -23.57 22.71 -8.72
N GLY A 251 -22.48 22.02 -9.09
CA GLY A 251 -21.96 20.87 -8.33
C GLY A 251 -21.65 19.68 -9.24
N TYR A 252 -22.01 18.48 -8.80
CA TYR A 252 -21.77 17.24 -9.53
C TYR A 252 -23.07 16.42 -9.69
N ASN A 253 -23.09 15.57 -10.70
CA ASN A 253 -24.12 14.55 -10.89
C ASN A 253 -23.47 13.18 -11.02
N ILE A 254 -24.06 12.16 -10.41
CA ILE A 254 -23.71 10.77 -10.65
C ILE A 254 -24.51 10.33 -11.88
N GLU A 255 -23.80 10.03 -12.96
CA GLU A 255 -24.40 9.64 -14.25
C GLU A 255 -24.64 8.12 -14.32
N GLN A 256 -23.69 7.34 -13.78
CA GLN A 256 -23.75 5.89 -13.82
C GLN A 256 -22.94 5.28 -12.67
N ILE A 257 -23.42 4.16 -12.13
CA ILE A 257 -22.70 3.28 -11.22
C ILE A 257 -22.52 1.95 -11.94
N ILE A 258 -21.32 1.40 -11.94
CA ILE A 258 -20.96 0.13 -12.56
C ILE A 258 -20.36 -0.72 -11.45
N ASP A 259 -20.95 -1.88 -11.19
CA ASP A 259 -20.39 -2.84 -10.24
C ASP A 259 -19.12 -3.46 -10.82
N GLY A 260 -18.12 -3.67 -9.98
CA GLY A 260 -16.91 -4.38 -10.33
C GLY A 260 -17.15 -5.87 -10.51
N GLU A 261 -16.13 -6.57 -11.00
CA GLU A 261 -16.24 -7.99 -11.35
C GLU A 261 -16.41 -8.88 -10.12
N THR A 262 -17.30 -9.85 -10.26
CA THR A 262 -17.51 -10.91 -9.28
C THR A 262 -16.48 -12.04 -9.44
N VAL A 263 -16.29 -12.84 -8.40
CA VAL A 263 -15.44 -14.06 -8.48
C VAL A 263 -15.90 -14.98 -9.60
N ALA A 264 -17.19 -15.09 -9.86
CA ALA A 264 -17.73 -15.92 -10.94
C ALA A 264 -17.31 -15.41 -12.32
N GLU A 265 -17.32 -14.11 -12.56
CA GLU A 265 -16.91 -13.50 -13.83
C GLU A 265 -15.41 -13.70 -14.07
N VAL A 266 -14.57 -13.47 -13.08
CA VAL A 266 -13.14 -13.70 -13.17
C VAL A 266 -12.81 -15.20 -13.39
N LEU A 267 -13.55 -16.11 -12.76
CA LEU A 267 -13.41 -17.55 -13.00
C LEU A 267 -13.75 -17.95 -14.45
N ASP A 268 -14.77 -17.31 -15.04
CA ASP A 268 -15.10 -17.56 -16.45
C ASP A 268 -13.96 -17.14 -17.39
N TYR A 269 -13.25 -16.06 -17.10
CA TYR A 269 -12.03 -15.63 -17.83
C TYR A 269 -10.95 -16.73 -17.88
N VAL A 270 -10.74 -17.40 -16.75
CA VAL A 270 -9.77 -18.49 -16.64
C VAL A 270 -10.38 -19.86 -16.93
N GLN A 271 -11.53 -19.89 -17.60
CA GLN A 271 -12.20 -21.09 -18.13
C GLN A 271 -12.77 -22.06 -17.07
N TYR A 272 -13.01 -21.58 -15.86
CA TYR A 272 -13.79 -22.31 -14.86
C TYR A 272 -15.26 -21.91 -14.96
N ASN A 273 -16.13 -22.90 -15.15
CA ASN A 273 -17.57 -22.65 -15.24
C ASN A 273 -18.23 -22.59 -13.84
N PRO A 274 -18.68 -21.42 -13.36
CA PRO A 274 -19.24 -21.25 -12.03
C PRO A 274 -20.44 -22.15 -11.74
N LYS A 275 -21.32 -22.33 -12.73
CA LYS A 275 -22.51 -23.22 -12.61
C LYS A 275 -22.12 -24.68 -12.42
N LYS A 276 -21.05 -25.12 -13.06
CA LYS A 276 -20.52 -26.49 -12.90
C LYS A 276 -19.91 -26.67 -11.50
N LEU A 277 -19.21 -25.69 -10.99
CA LEU A 277 -18.65 -25.71 -9.63
C LEU A 277 -19.77 -25.84 -8.58
N VAL A 278 -20.82 -25.03 -8.67
CA VAL A 278 -21.98 -25.10 -7.77
C VAL A 278 -22.64 -26.48 -7.84
N ARG A 279 -22.90 -27.02 -9.04
CA ARG A 279 -23.53 -28.35 -9.19
C ARG A 279 -22.67 -29.49 -8.60
N THR A 280 -21.36 -29.40 -8.77
CA THR A 280 -20.43 -30.37 -8.18
C THR A 280 -20.52 -30.36 -6.67
N LEU A 281 -20.52 -29.16 -6.08
CA LEU A 281 -20.64 -28.99 -4.64
C LEU A 281 -22.00 -29.45 -4.10
N GLU A 282 -23.10 -29.13 -4.78
CA GLU A 282 -24.44 -29.63 -4.45
C GLU A 282 -24.47 -31.16 -4.38
N THR A 283 -23.80 -31.81 -5.32
CA THR A 283 -23.71 -33.29 -5.35
C THR A 283 -22.96 -33.81 -4.14
N TRP A 284 -21.83 -33.18 -3.78
CA TRP A 284 -21.04 -33.58 -2.59
C TRP A 284 -21.77 -33.33 -1.29
N VAL A 285 -22.41 -32.19 -1.13
CA VAL A 285 -23.23 -31.86 0.04
C VAL A 285 -24.39 -32.85 0.18
N THR A 286 -25.12 -33.12 -0.90
CA THR A 286 -26.24 -34.09 -0.91
C THR A 286 -25.76 -35.48 -0.49
N LYS A 287 -24.60 -35.91 -0.96
CA LYS A 287 -23.99 -37.18 -0.57
C LYS A 287 -23.63 -37.19 0.92
N SER A 288 -23.00 -36.14 1.42
CA SER A 288 -22.59 -36.03 2.83
C SER A 288 -23.78 -36.01 3.79
N VAL A 289 -24.88 -35.35 3.43
CA VAL A 289 -26.14 -35.40 4.18
C VAL A 289 -26.71 -36.81 4.22
N LYS A 290 -26.77 -37.51 3.08
CA LYS A 290 -27.24 -38.91 3.00
C LYS A 290 -26.41 -39.88 3.81
N GLU A 291 -25.10 -39.64 3.89
CA GLU A 291 -24.17 -40.44 4.67
C GLU A 291 -24.16 -40.07 6.19
N GLY A 292 -24.98 -39.08 6.58
CA GLY A 292 -25.06 -38.62 7.96
C GLY A 292 -23.82 -37.89 8.49
N LYS A 293 -22.93 -37.39 7.59
CA LYS A 293 -21.72 -36.65 7.93
C LYS A 293 -22.00 -35.21 8.33
N ILE A 294 -23.03 -34.62 7.75
CA ILE A 294 -23.53 -33.28 8.06
C ILE A 294 -25.06 -33.29 8.09
N SER A 295 -25.65 -32.37 8.82
CA SER A 295 -27.10 -32.17 8.83
C SER A 295 -27.58 -31.49 7.54
N LEU A 296 -28.88 -31.52 7.29
CA LEU A 296 -29.49 -30.81 6.17
C LEU A 296 -29.30 -29.29 6.30
N GLU A 297 -29.33 -28.76 7.52
CA GLU A 297 -29.20 -27.34 7.81
C GLU A 297 -27.78 -26.85 7.53
N GLU A 298 -26.78 -27.55 8.04
CA GLU A 298 -25.35 -27.29 7.73
C GLU A 298 -25.08 -27.35 6.22
N GLY A 299 -25.66 -28.33 5.51
CA GLY A 299 -25.54 -28.42 4.06
C GLY A 299 -26.13 -27.23 3.30
N LYS A 300 -27.29 -26.71 3.76
CA LYS A 300 -27.90 -25.51 3.19
C LYS A 300 -27.07 -24.26 3.44
N GLU A 301 -26.60 -24.09 4.67
CA GLU A 301 -25.75 -22.95 5.05
C GLU A 301 -24.47 -22.94 4.24
N PHE A 302 -23.80 -24.08 4.12
CA PHE A 302 -22.58 -24.25 3.34
C PHE A 302 -22.77 -23.86 1.87
N LEU A 303 -23.83 -24.34 1.23
CA LEU A 303 -24.16 -24.00 -0.16
C LEU A 303 -24.51 -22.52 -0.33
N SER A 304 -25.21 -21.93 0.64
CA SER A 304 -25.52 -20.49 0.65
C SER A 304 -24.27 -19.65 0.70
N ASN A 305 -23.36 -19.96 1.64
CA ASN A 305 -22.10 -19.25 1.81
C ASN A 305 -21.19 -19.38 0.58
N TYR A 306 -21.10 -20.58 -0.01
CA TYR A 306 -20.35 -20.80 -1.23
C TYR A 306 -20.88 -19.97 -2.41
N ARG A 307 -22.21 -19.92 -2.59
CA ARG A 307 -22.83 -19.11 -3.65
C ARG A 307 -22.63 -17.62 -3.41
N SER A 308 -22.79 -17.18 -2.17
CA SER A 308 -22.54 -15.77 -1.79
C SER A 308 -21.11 -15.37 -2.13
N GLY A 309 -20.11 -16.17 -1.74
CA GLY A 309 -18.71 -15.89 -2.07
C GLY A 309 -18.43 -15.95 -3.58
N LEU A 310 -19.06 -16.91 -4.31
CA LEU A 310 -18.83 -17.03 -5.76
C LEU A 310 -19.38 -15.85 -6.56
N TYR A 311 -20.47 -15.25 -6.12
CA TYR A 311 -21.08 -14.09 -6.77
C TYR A 311 -20.81 -12.78 -6.03
N GLY A 312 -19.89 -12.80 -5.06
CA GLY A 312 -19.38 -11.62 -4.37
C GLY A 312 -18.32 -10.90 -5.19
N TYR A 313 -18.04 -9.69 -4.77
CA TYR A 313 -16.99 -8.84 -5.33
C TYR A 313 -15.60 -9.46 -5.11
N THR A 314 -14.64 -9.16 -5.96
CA THR A 314 -13.28 -9.76 -5.86
C THR A 314 -12.39 -9.09 -4.82
N TYR A 315 -12.76 -7.93 -4.31
CA TYR A 315 -12.07 -7.22 -3.24
C TYR A 315 -12.79 -7.38 -1.89
N LEU A 316 -12.21 -6.88 -0.82
CA LEU A 316 -12.79 -6.95 0.52
C LEU A 316 -13.91 -5.91 0.69
N GLU A 317 -15.02 -6.30 1.33
CA GLU A 317 -16.17 -5.46 1.68
C GLU A 317 -16.29 -5.26 3.20
#